data_26c12531e8fdf6c2e4d28f54885326d1
#
_entry.id   26c12531e8fdf6c2e4d28f54885326d1
#
_cell.length_a   1.000
_cell.length_b   1.000
_cell.length_c   1.000
_cell.angle_alpha   90.00
_cell.angle_beta   90.00
_cell.angle_gamma   90.00
#
_symmetry.space_group_name_H-M   'P 1'
#
loop_
_entity.id
_entity.type
_entity.pdbx_description
1 polymer ?
#
loop_
_entity_poly.entity_id
_entity_poly.type
_entity_poly.pdbx_seq_one_letter_code
_entity_poly.pdbx_strand_id
1 'polypeptide(L)'
;MKKTLVAAAVVAALATSAFAEITFGAWLRVLAAPVASNGDDTVVAMTNSWGYGARTARLNVNAVSEDGNAGFAMGIYNDASMSLTAGDEAQMWVKPVEQVKVSVGKYDNNTLRGDLCYGSWNWMRCAQNTTGEGFIMSGNGETGLMVEVTPIDALYIQAMLPIAPNGSGDAVQLAEDAYKEARGGFAYTIDGIGKLKAQYIGNGDDRTVEAEFDLTAVDGLYVCAGVVANIWDDAKPEDATTKIAVGASYQINDALKVSASGVYQMYDDVDADIVVGAGVDYALADGLNAVADVRALIPTEDYDDERGDPTVSFMVGIQKNVSSNGYIGVAFQGVTNGGSFSNDAVDGTEDNFAWAIPVAVSVYF
;
A
#
# COMPACT_ATOMS: atom_id res chain seq x y z
N MET A 1 -7.16 -5.18 33.63
CA MET A 1 -8.28 -4.35 34.11
C MET A 1 -8.11 -2.84 33.83
N LYS A 2 -6.94 -2.19 34.02
CA LYS A 2 -6.82 -0.74 33.76
C LYS A 2 -6.95 -0.33 32.30
N LYS A 3 -6.50 -1.15 31.35
CA LYS A 3 -6.59 -0.85 29.90
C LYS A 3 -8.00 -0.98 29.34
N THR A 4 -8.81 -1.90 29.87
CA THR A 4 -10.21 -2.07 29.48
C THR A 4 -11.11 -0.93 29.99
N LEU A 5 -10.75 -0.35 31.14
CA LEU A 5 -11.44 0.80 31.70
C LEU A 5 -11.19 2.09 30.89
N VAL A 6 -10.00 2.25 30.31
CA VAL A 6 -9.68 3.40 29.47
C VAL A 6 -10.44 3.34 28.15
N ALA A 7 -10.51 2.17 27.51
CA ALA A 7 -11.31 2.00 26.27
C ALA A 7 -12.81 2.22 26.53
N ALA A 8 -13.34 1.70 27.65
CA ALA A 8 -14.74 1.92 28.04
C ALA A 8 -15.03 3.38 28.43
N ALA A 9 -14.05 4.06 29.05
CA ALA A 9 -14.20 5.48 29.40
C ALA A 9 -14.15 6.40 28.16
N VAL A 10 -13.33 6.08 27.18
CA VAL A 10 -13.29 6.79 25.89
C VAL A 10 -14.62 6.61 25.13
N VAL A 11 -15.14 5.40 25.05
CA VAL A 11 -16.46 5.13 24.42
C VAL A 11 -17.60 5.82 25.20
N ALA A 12 -17.55 5.84 26.53
CA ALA A 12 -18.56 6.52 27.34
C ALA A 12 -18.46 8.05 27.25
N ALA A 13 -17.26 8.62 27.15
CA ALA A 13 -17.06 10.05 26.97
C ALA A 13 -17.52 10.53 25.57
N LEU A 14 -17.36 9.68 24.56
CA LEU A 14 -17.85 9.94 23.20
C LEU A 14 -19.39 9.81 23.11
N ALA A 15 -19.99 8.91 23.90
CA ALA A 15 -21.45 8.73 23.92
C ALA A 15 -22.22 9.86 24.61
N THR A 16 -21.53 10.75 25.35
CA THR A 16 -22.14 11.91 26.03
C THR A 16 -22.08 13.21 25.23
N SER A 17 -21.31 13.25 24.12
CA SER A 17 -21.37 14.38 23.19
C SER A 17 -22.54 14.20 22.24
N ALA A 18 -23.65 14.88 22.51
CA ALA A 18 -24.88 14.84 21.72
C ALA A 18 -24.75 15.41 20.30
N PHE A 19 -23.53 15.59 19.77
CA PHE A 19 -23.23 16.37 18.59
C PHE A 19 -22.17 15.78 17.66
N ALA A 20 -21.85 14.48 17.78
CA ALA A 20 -20.90 13.84 16.89
C ALA A 20 -21.45 12.54 16.33
N GLU A 21 -21.38 12.35 15.04
CA GLU A 21 -21.61 11.06 14.41
C GLU A 21 -20.36 10.19 14.63
N ILE A 22 -20.55 9.05 15.30
CA ILE A 22 -19.48 8.06 15.49
C ILE A 22 -19.76 6.89 14.58
N THR A 23 -18.83 6.59 13.69
CA THR A 23 -18.89 5.44 12.79
C THR A 23 -17.80 4.43 13.13
N PHE A 24 -18.13 3.17 12.96
CA PHE A 24 -17.22 2.05 13.10
C PHE A 24 -17.08 1.35 11.77
N GLY A 25 -15.87 0.98 11.44
CA GLY A 25 -15.56 0.12 10.31
C GLY A 25 -14.57 -0.95 10.75
N ALA A 26 -14.55 -2.06 10.06
CA ALA A 26 -13.57 -3.10 10.35
C ALA A 26 -13.16 -3.81 9.08
N TRP A 27 -11.96 -4.38 9.07
CA TRP A 27 -11.60 -5.34 8.06
C TRP A 27 -10.84 -6.52 8.67
N LEU A 28 -11.00 -7.67 8.04
CA LEU A 28 -10.22 -8.87 8.26
C LEU A 28 -9.58 -9.27 6.93
N ARG A 29 -8.27 -9.47 6.94
CA ARG A 29 -7.48 -9.88 5.78
C ARG A 29 -6.48 -10.93 6.22
N VAL A 30 -6.65 -12.13 5.72
CA VAL A 30 -5.77 -13.26 6.04
C VAL A 30 -5.34 -13.93 4.74
N LEU A 31 -4.06 -14.21 4.66
CA LEU A 31 -3.47 -15.10 3.68
C LEU A 31 -2.84 -16.26 4.44
N ALA A 32 -3.47 -17.42 4.42
CA ALA A 32 -2.94 -18.63 5.03
C ALA A 32 -2.34 -19.51 3.93
N ALA A 33 -1.12 -19.96 4.12
CA ALA A 33 -0.48 -20.99 3.29
C ALA A 33 -0.46 -22.31 4.07
N PRO A 34 -1.44 -23.20 3.88
CA PRO A 34 -1.44 -24.52 4.49
C PRO A 34 -0.23 -25.34 4.10
N VAL A 35 0.40 -24.99 2.99
CA VAL A 35 1.69 -25.54 2.56
C VAL A 35 2.43 -24.50 1.72
N ALA A 36 3.71 -24.32 2.03
CA ALA A 36 4.68 -23.61 1.21
C ALA A 36 6.02 -24.34 1.30
N SER A 37 6.79 -24.36 0.21
CA SER A 37 8.08 -25.07 0.16
C SER A 37 9.04 -24.39 -0.80
N ASN A 38 10.32 -24.38 -0.46
CA ASN A 38 11.42 -23.96 -1.32
C ASN A 38 12.32 -25.15 -1.77
N GLY A 39 11.86 -26.38 -1.55
CA GLY A 39 12.64 -27.60 -1.82
C GLY A 39 13.38 -28.10 -0.59
N ASP A 40 13.93 -27.23 0.24
CA ASP A 40 14.64 -27.59 1.47
C ASP A 40 13.68 -27.65 2.66
N ASP A 41 12.86 -26.62 2.80
CA ASP A 41 11.89 -26.51 3.87
C ASP A 41 10.44 -26.61 3.35
N THR A 42 9.58 -27.14 4.19
CA THR A 42 8.12 -27.13 3.98
C THR A 42 7.45 -26.62 5.23
N VAL A 43 6.70 -25.54 5.10
CA VAL A 43 6.12 -24.80 6.22
C VAL A 43 4.62 -24.58 6.06
N VAL A 44 3.99 -24.23 7.18
CA VAL A 44 2.64 -23.66 7.23
C VAL A 44 2.77 -22.22 7.71
N ALA A 45 2.17 -21.28 7.00
CA ALA A 45 2.23 -19.87 7.33
C ALA A 45 0.87 -19.20 7.33
N MET A 46 0.74 -18.13 8.12
CA MET A 46 -0.41 -17.26 8.12
C MET A 46 0.05 -15.81 8.29
N THR A 47 -0.41 -14.97 7.40
CA THR A 47 -0.06 -13.56 7.37
C THR A 47 -1.20 -12.74 6.76
N ASN A 48 -1.03 -11.44 6.62
CA ASN A 48 -1.78 -10.68 5.63
C ASN A 48 -0.88 -10.49 4.37
N SER A 49 -1.38 -9.84 3.36
CA SER A 49 -0.64 -9.57 2.11
C SER A 49 0.52 -8.57 2.25
N TRP A 50 0.78 -8.05 3.43
CA TRP A 50 1.82 -7.07 3.72
C TRP A 50 3.06 -7.68 4.40
N GLY A 51 3.12 -9.01 4.50
CA GLY A 51 4.23 -9.73 5.08
C GLY A 51 3.99 -10.28 6.49
N TYR A 52 4.99 -10.91 7.07
CA TYR A 52 4.96 -11.53 8.39
C TYR A 52 4.72 -10.54 9.51
N GLY A 53 4.09 -11.06 10.56
CA GLY A 53 3.73 -10.26 11.73
C GLY A 53 2.72 -9.18 11.41
N ALA A 54 2.23 -9.21 10.19
CA ALA A 54 1.32 -8.20 9.72
C ALA A 54 -0.07 -8.38 10.33
N ARG A 55 -0.72 -7.27 10.47
CA ARG A 55 -2.02 -7.10 11.06
C ARG A 55 -3.08 -7.77 10.20
N THR A 56 -3.81 -8.70 10.76
CA THR A 56 -4.86 -9.42 10.02
C THR A 56 -6.24 -8.81 10.19
N ALA A 57 -6.43 -7.97 11.23
CA ALA A 57 -7.69 -7.29 11.47
C ALA A 57 -7.46 -5.84 11.94
N ARG A 58 -8.37 -4.96 11.53
CA ARG A 58 -8.41 -3.55 11.96
C ARG A 58 -9.84 -3.17 12.34
N LEU A 59 -9.96 -2.45 13.45
CA LEU A 59 -11.15 -1.70 13.82
C LEU A 59 -10.86 -0.21 13.58
N ASN A 60 -11.68 0.43 12.76
CA ASN A 60 -11.65 1.87 12.53
C ASN A 60 -12.73 2.53 13.40
N VAL A 61 -12.36 3.62 14.04
CA VAL A 61 -13.28 4.47 14.78
C VAL A 61 -13.15 5.89 14.25
N ASN A 62 -14.25 6.45 13.74
CA ASN A 62 -14.28 7.81 13.25
C ASN A 62 -15.38 8.58 13.99
N ALA A 63 -15.12 9.85 14.27
CA ALA A 63 -16.13 10.76 14.78
C ALA A 63 -16.06 12.07 14.02
N VAL A 64 -17.23 12.64 13.70
CA VAL A 64 -17.35 13.91 12.98
C VAL A 64 -18.38 14.75 13.70
N SER A 65 -18.08 16.04 13.95
CA SER A 65 -19.03 17.01 14.51
C SER A 65 -20.23 17.18 13.59
N GLU A 66 -21.38 17.56 14.15
CA GLU A 66 -22.63 17.73 13.41
C GLU A 66 -22.49 18.72 12.22
N ASP A 67 -21.68 19.75 12.39
CA ASP A 67 -21.39 20.74 11.35
C ASP A 67 -20.29 20.29 10.35
N GLY A 68 -19.69 19.14 10.56
CA GLY A 68 -18.62 18.60 9.71
C GLY A 68 -17.29 19.35 9.80
N ASN A 69 -17.11 20.22 10.79
CA ASN A 69 -15.94 21.11 10.90
C ASN A 69 -14.82 20.57 11.82
N ALA A 70 -15.08 19.49 12.54
CA ALA A 70 -14.08 18.83 13.38
C ALA A 70 -14.29 17.32 13.36
N GLY A 71 -13.24 16.58 13.61
CA GLY A 71 -13.36 15.12 13.72
C GLY A 71 -12.09 14.47 14.20
N PHE A 72 -12.19 13.17 14.32
CA PHE A 72 -11.07 12.32 14.68
C PHE A 72 -11.18 10.97 13.96
N ALA A 73 -10.03 10.35 13.71
CA ALA A 73 -9.93 9.00 13.15
C ALA A 73 -8.87 8.20 13.90
N MET A 74 -9.18 6.94 14.17
CA MET A 74 -8.25 6.01 14.83
C MET A 74 -8.41 4.60 14.29
N GLY A 75 -7.27 3.94 14.02
CA GLY A 75 -7.19 2.52 13.71
C GLY A 75 -6.68 1.71 14.91
N ILE A 76 -7.29 0.59 15.21
CA ILE A 76 -6.83 -0.39 16.20
C ILE A 76 -6.58 -1.70 15.47
N TYR A 77 -5.39 -2.26 15.60
CA TYR A 77 -4.99 -3.50 14.94
C TYR A 77 -4.77 -4.64 15.93
N ASN A 78 -4.81 -5.86 15.44
CA ASN A 78 -4.12 -6.95 16.11
C ASN A 78 -2.67 -7.03 15.63
N ASP A 79 -1.76 -7.37 16.53
CA ASP A 79 -0.38 -7.78 16.21
C ASP A 79 -0.29 -9.28 15.91
N ALA A 80 0.90 -9.78 15.62
CA ALA A 80 1.16 -11.18 15.35
C ALA A 80 0.78 -12.13 16.51
N SER A 81 0.77 -11.62 17.75
CA SER A 81 0.32 -12.36 18.94
C SER A 81 -1.18 -12.24 19.19
N MET A 82 -1.94 -11.67 18.28
CA MET A 82 -3.37 -11.34 18.39
C MET A 82 -3.67 -10.33 19.52
N SER A 83 -2.67 -9.58 19.98
CA SER A 83 -2.84 -8.49 20.93
C SER A 83 -3.28 -7.23 20.19
N LEU A 84 -4.19 -6.45 20.80
CA LEU A 84 -4.62 -5.17 20.23
C LEU A 84 -3.53 -4.11 20.44
N THR A 85 -3.18 -3.43 19.35
CA THR A 85 -2.18 -2.36 19.36
C THR A 85 -2.72 -1.11 18.65
N ALA A 86 -2.10 0.05 18.95
CA ALA A 86 -2.40 1.28 18.23
C ALA A 86 -2.02 1.10 16.76
N GLY A 87 -2.90 1.61 15.89
CA GLY A 87 -2.71 1.53 14.45
C GLY A 87 -1.73 2.55 13.90
N ASP A 88 -1.72 2.62 12.60
CA ASP A 88 -1.02 3.61 11.80
C ASP A 88 -1.78 4.94 11.69
N GLU A 89 -2.98 5.01 12.23
CA GLU A 89 -3.82 6.18 12.22
C GLU A 89 -4.33 6.50 13.64
N ALA A 90 -4.09 7.74 14.08
CA ALA A 90 -4.64 8.32 15.30
C ALA A 90 -4.56 9.84 15.17
N GLN A 91 -5.55 10.48 14.56
CA GLN A 91 -5.54 11.90 14.22
C GLN A 91 -6.80 12.63 14.66
N MET A 92 -6.66 13.91 14.94
CA MET A 92 -7.76 14.87 15.08
C MET A 92 -7.61 15.96 14.04
N TRP A 93 -8.73 16.48 13.56
CA TRP A 93 -8.73 17.54 12.55
C TRP A 93 -9.82 18.58 12.79
N VAL A 94 -9.58 19.79 12.24
CA VAL A 94 -10.54 20.87 12.17
C VAL A 94 -10.54 21.50 10.78
N LYS A 95 -11.68 22.02 10.36
CA LYS A 95 -11.84 22.82 9.14
C LYS A 95 -12.17 24.26 9.53
N PRO A 96 -11.18 25.14 9.58
CA PRO A 96 -11.43 26.58 9.86
C PRO A 96 -12.30 27.22 8.81
N VAL A 97 -12.19 26.75 7.57
CA VAL A 97 -13.05 27.06 6.43
C VAL A 97 -13.23 25.78 5.61
N GLU A 98 -14.24 25.72 4.77
CA GLU A 98 -14.61 24.53 4.00
C GLU A 98 -13.43 23.95 3.19
N GLN A 99 -12.60 24.83 2.61
CA GLN A 99 -11.49 24.46 1.73
C GLN A 99 -10.21 24.08 2.46
N VAL A 100 -10.13 24.27 3.78
CA VAL A 100 -8.89 24.06 4.55
C VAL A 100 -9.16 23.11 5.70
N LYS A 101 -8.40 22.02 5.75
CA LYS A 101 -8.40 21.08 6.86
C LYS A 101 -7.02 21.06 7.51
N VAL A 102 -6.99 21.23 8.83
CA VAL A 102 -5.78 21.14 9.64
C VAL A 102 -5.90 19.94 10.56
N SER A 103 -4.92 19.06 10.52
CA SER A 103 -4.92 17.81 11.27
C SER A 103 -3.66 17.69 12.11
N VAL A 104 -3.77 17.02 13.25
CA VAL A 104 -2.66 16.68 14.15
C VAL A 104 -2.78 15.22 14.57
N GLY A 105 -1.69 14.50 14.54
CA GLY A 105 -1.64 13.11 14.98
C GLY A 105 -0.84 12.22 14.04
N LYS A 106 -1.11 10.93 14.07
CA LYS A 106 -0.53 9.92 13.19
C LYS A 106 -1.47 9.63 12.03
N TYR A 107 -0.92 9.62 10.83
CA TYR A 107 -1.67 9.48 9.59
C TYR A 107 -1.28 8.19 8.85
N ASP A 108 -2.29 7.45 8.40
CA ASP A 108 -2.19 6.49 7.30
C ASP A 108 -2.53 7.24 6.00
N ASN A 109 -1.61 8.09 5.54
CA ASN A 109 -1.91 9.02 4.45
C ASN A 109 -1.60 8.41 3.08
N ASN A 110 -2.63 7.93 2.44
CA ASN A 110 -2.59 7.34 1.10
C ASN A 110 -3.28 8.21 0.04
N THR A 111 -3.58 9.47 0.33
CA THR A 111 -4.36 10.34 -0.57
C THR A 111 -3.66 10.60 -1.90
N LEU A 112 -2.33 10.72 -1.88
CA LEU A 112 -1.50 10.91 -3.08
C LEU A 112 -0.83 9.61 -3.55
N ARG A 113 -1.00 8.51 -2.83
CA ARG A 113 -0.42 7.25 -3.25
C ARG A 113 -0.89 6.87 -4.65
N GLY A 114 0.03 6.44 -5.48
CA GLY A 114 -0.24 5.91 -6.80
C GLY A 114 -0.77 4.48 -6.75
N ASP A 115 -1.38 4.06 -7.83
CA ASP A 115 -1.77 2.67 -8.02
C ASP A 115 -0.92 2.03 -9.11
N LEU A 116 -0.56 0.77 -8.90
CA LEU A 116 -0.14 -0.07 -10.00
C LEU A 116 -1.35 -0.63 -10.72
N CYS A 117 -1.26 -0.71 -12.02
CA CYS A 117 -2.35 -1.15 -12.87
C CYS A 117 -2.67 -2.63 -12.77
N TYR A 118 -2.05 -3.37 -11.88
CA TYR A 118 -2.46 -4.72 -11.59
C TYR A 118 -3.83 -4.78 -10.94
N GLY A 119 -4.74 -4.02 -11.44
CA GLY A 119 -6.10 -3.98 -11.02
C GLY A 119 -6.30 -4.59 -9.66
N SER A 120 -6.81 -3.91 -8.76
CA SER A 120 -7.19 -4.35 -7.45
C SER A 120 -6.08 -5.07 -6.63
N TRP A 121 -6.00 -4.74 -5.44
CA TRP A 121 -5.41 -5.44 -4.33
C TRP A 121 -5.92 -6.88 -4.24
N ASN A 122 -5.45 -7.73 -5.12
CA ASN A 122 -5.71 -9.14 -5.00
C ASN A 122 -4.65 -9.75 -4.07
N TRP A 123 -5.06 -10.08 -2.87
CA TRP A 123 -4.22 -10.63 -1.81
C TRP A 123 -3.59 -11.98 -2.14
N MET A 124 -3.97 -12.58 -3.24
CA MET A 124 -3.38 -13.82 -3.74
C MET A 124 -2.34 -13.58 -4.82
N ARG A 125 -2.17 -12.32 -5.30
CA ARG A 125 -1.19 -12.03 -6.35
C ARG A 125 0.24 -12.17 -5.85
N CYS A 126 1.13 -12.32 -6.82
CA CYS A 126 2.57 -12.48 -6.57
C CYS A 126 3.15 -11.32 -5.77
N ALA A 127 4.20 -11.60 -5.02
CA ALA A 127 4.89 -10.62 -4.20
C ALA A 127 5.39 -9.43 -5.02
N GLN A 128 4.98 -8.24 -4.63
CA GLN A 128 5.45 -7.01 -5.26
C GLN A 128 6.94 -6.76 -4.94
N ASN A 129 7.36 -7.07 -3.72
CA ASN A 129 8.71 -6.79 -3.25
C ASN A 129 9.77 -7.60 -3.98
N THR A 130 9.46 -8.85 -4.35
CA THR A 130 10.40 -9.74 -5.04
C THR A 130 10.72 -9.26 -6.45
N THR A 131 9.76 -8.64 -7.12
CA THR A 131 9.89 -8.19 -8.51
C THR A 131 10.11 -6.69 -8.64
N GLY A 132 10.42 -5.98 -7.55
CA GLY A 132 10.65 -4.54 -7.56
C GLY A 132 9.41 -3.68 -7.88
N GLU A 133 8.26 -4.32 -8.08
CA GLU A 133 7.01 -3.62 -8.30
C GLU A 133 6.41 -3.15 -6.98
N GLY A 134 5.93 -1.97 -6.95
CA GLY A 134 5.21 -1.37 -5.85
C GLY A 134 4.26 -0.33 -6.39
N PHE A 135 3.74 0.50 -5.52
CA PHE A 135 3.06 1.71 -5.97
C PHE A 135 4.03 2.60 -6.75
N ILE A 136 3.52 3.26 -7.79
CA ILE A 136 4.31 4.28 -8.48
C ILE A 136 4.66 5.39 -7.50
N MET A 137 3.65 5.90 -6.78
CA MET A 137 3.86 6.87 -5.70
C MET A 137 3.58 6.23 -4.35
N SER A 138 4.43 6.50 -3.39
CA SER A 138 4.33 5.98 -2.03
C SER A 138 3.21 6.64 -1.22
N GLY A 139 2.72 5.96 -0.19
CA GLY A 139 1.99 6.64 0.88
C GLY A 139 2.94 7.54 1.68
N ASN A 140 2.48 8.70 2.10
CA ASN A 140 3.28 9.66 2.86
C ASN A 140 2.78 9.88 4.30
N GLY A 141 2.24 8.83 4.91
CA GLY A 141 1.79 8.86 6.29
C GLY A 141 2.96 9.03 7.28
N GLU A 142 2.75 9.81 8.34
CA GLU A 142 3.68 10.02 9.44
C GLU A 142 2.94 10.64 10.64
N THR A 143 3.63 10.86 11.76
CA THR A 143 3.09 11.59 12.90
C THR A 143 3.48 13.07 12.81
N GLY A 144 2.52 13.99 12.91
CA GLY A 144 2.83 15.42 12.82
C GLY A 144 1.64 16.32 12.65
N LEU A 145 1.91 17.48 12.04
CA LEU A 145 0.92 18.49 11.64
C LEU A 145 0.72 18.40 10.13
N MET A 146 -0.52 18.27 9.67
CA MET A 146 -0.85 18.29 8.25
C MET A 146 -1.88 19.38 7.94
N VAL A 147 -1.69 20.04 6.82
CA VAL A 147 -2.64 21.00 6.23
C VAL A 147 -3.03 20.51 4.85
N GLU A 148 -4.32 20.39 4.63
CA GLU A 148 -4.92 20.01 3.36
C GLU A 148 -5.76 21.17 2.84
N VAL A 149 -5.65 21.49 1.55
CA VAL A 149 -6.36 22.59 0.91
C VAL A 149 -7.00 22.10 -0.39
N THR A 150 -8.31 22.36 -0.53
CA THR A 150 -9.07 22.08 -1.75
C THR A 150 -9.66 23.40 -2.27
N PRO A 151 -8.85 24.25 -2.92
CA PRO A 151 -9.29 25.59 -3.32
C PRO A 151 -10.36 25.57 -4.40
N ILE A 152 -10.38 24.51 -5.20
CA ILE A 152 -11.42 24.14 -6.17
C ILE A 152 -11.57 22.62 -6.17
N ASP A 153 -12.71 22.11 -6.58
CA ASP A 153 -13.02 20.67 -6.57
C ASP A 153 -12.00 19.80 -7.31
N ALA A 154 -11.39 20.37 -8.35
CA ALA A 154 -10.40 19.65 -9.17
C ALA A 154 -8.99 19.61 -8.55
N LEU A 155 -8.68 20.45 -7.54
CA LEU A 155 -7.33 20.60 -7.00
C LEU A 155 -7.28 20.31 -5.51
N TYR A 156 -6.53 19.30 -5.14
CA TYR A 156 -6.16 18.96 -3.78
C TYR A 156 -4.67 19.25 -3.56
N ILE A 157 -4.34 19.89 -2.45
CA ILE A 157 -2.96 20.19 -2.03
C ILE A 157 -2.80 19.75 -0.58
N GLN A 158 -1.67 19.17 -0.23
CA GLN A 158 -1.31 18.84 1.14
C GLN A 158 0.11 19.28 1.47
N ALA A 159 0.33 19.64 2.72
CA ALA A 159 1.65 19.86 3.31
C ALA A 159 1.66 19.29 4.72
N MET A 160 2.72 18.58 5.05
CA MET A 160 2.90 17.90 6.34
C MET A 160 4.27 18.25 6.91
N LEU A 161 4.27 18.57 8.18
CA LEU A 161 5.49 18.66 8.98
C LEU A 161 5.48 17.49 9.96
N PRO A 162 6.29 16.46 9.72
CA PRO A 162 6.48 15.37 10.67
C PRO A 162 7.05 15.90 11.98
N ILE A 163 6.48 15.45 13.06
CA ILE A 163 6.95 15.69 14.43
C ILE A 163 6.93 14.33 15.08
N ALA A 164 7.96 13.53 14.79
CA ALA A 164 8.03 12.20 15.33
C ALA A 164 8.22 12.28 16.85
N PRO A 165 7.34 11.69 17.66
CA PRO A 165 7.77 11.27 18.97
C PRO A 165 8.77 10.14 18.70
N ASN A 166 10.07 10.48 18.67
CA ASN A 166 11.07 9.44 18.74
C ASN A 166 10.71 8.60 19.98
N GLY A 167 10.85 7.29 19.91
CA GLY A 167 10.32 6.32 20.88
C GLY A 167 10.73 6.54 22.37
N SER A 168 11.37 7.64 22.70
CA SER A 168 11.69 8.13 24.05
C SER A 168 10.55 8.94 24.70
N GLY A 169 9.49 9.25 23.96
CA GLY A 169 8.37 10.05 24.49
C GLY A 169 8.59 11.55 24.50
N ASP A 170 9.74 12.01 24.04
CA ASP A 170 10.02 13.45 23.89
C ASP A 170 9.50 13.92 22.52
N ALA A 171 8.45 14.73 22.53
CA ALA A 171 7.89 15.37 21.34
C ALA A 171 8.69 16.62 20.91
N VAL A 172 9.98 16.69 21.25
CA VAL A 172 10.85 17.82 20.95
C VAL A 172 11.90 17.37 19.94
N GLN A 173 11.83 17.92 18.75
CA GLN A 173 12.78 17.73 17.66
C GLN A 173 13.41 19.07 17.32
N LEU A 174 14.65 19.07 16.85
CA LEU A 174 15.25 20.29 16.33
C LEU A 174 14.44 20.73 15.10
N ALA A 175 14.19 22.03 14.99
CA ALA A 175 13.39 22.54 13.85
C ALA A 175 14.03 22.22 12.50
N GLU A 176 15.34 22.20 12.42
CA GLU A 176 16.07 21.82 11.21
C GLU A 176 15.75 20.39 10.78
N ASP A 177 15.76 19.44 11.71
CA ASP A 177 15.47 18.04 11.42
C ASP A 177 14.00 17.85 11.01
N ALA A 178 13.08 18.52 11.70
CA ALA A 178 11.66 18.48 11.33
C ALA A 178 11.41 19.01 9.90
N TYR A 179 12.10 20.07 9.48
CA TYR A 179 11.97 20.61 8.13
C TYR A 179 12.62 19.73 7.06
N LYS A 180 13.66 18.98 7.39
CA LYS A 180 14.24 17.98 6.48
C LYS A 180 13.29 16.80 6.22
N GLU A 181 12.38 16.53 7.15
CA GLU A 181 11.36 15.48 7.00
C GLU A 181 10.05 16.00 6.41
N ALA A 182 9.94 17.30 6.08
CA ALA A 182 8.73 17.88 5.53
C ALA A 182 8.26 17.16 4.26
N ARG A 183 6.95 17.01 4.12
CA ARG A 183 6.31 16.30 3.02
C ARG A 183 5.20 17.16 2.43
N GLY A 184 4.93 17.01 1.15
CA GLY A 184 3.82 17.72 0.54
C GLY A 184 3.59 17.31 -0.90
N GLY A 185 2.44 17.68 -1.43
CA GLY A 185 2.10 17.33 -2.80
C GLY A 185 0.72 17.82 -3.20
N PHE A 186 0.32 17.44 -4.40
CA PHE A 186 -0.98 17.81 -4.95
C PHE A 186 -1.56 16.71 -5.83
N ALA A 187 -2.87 16.77 -6.02
CA ALA A 187 -3.58 16.01 -7.04
C ALA A 187 -4.47 16.97 -7.83
N TYR A 188 -4.44 16.87 -9.16
CA TYR A 188 -5.28 17.67 -10.05
C TYR A 188 -6.07 16.76 -10.98
N THR A 189 -7.39 16.83 -10.87
CA THR A 189 -8.32 16.11 -11.74
C THR A 189 -8.57 16.91 -13.00
N ILE A 190 -8.34 16.32 -14.17
CA ILE A 190 -8.64 16.86 -15.48
C ILE A 190 -9.92 16.18 -15.95
N ASP A 191 -11.01 16.91 -15.94
CA ASP A 191 -12.33 16.36 -16.24
C ASP A 191 -12.36 15.64 -17.60
N GLY A 192 -12.93 14.43 -17.61
CA GLY A 192 -13.02 13.59 -18.79
C GLY A 192 -11.69 13.01 -19.30
N ILE A 193 -10.54 13.28 -18.62
CA ILE A 193 -9.22 12.82 -19.06
C ILE A 193 -8.56 11.93 -18.01
N GLY A 194 -8.37 12.44 -16.79
CA GLY A 194 -7.64 11.69 -15.80
C GLY A 194 -7.19 12.53 -14.60
N LYS A 195 -6.13 12.08 -13.91
CA LYS A 195 -5.65 12.69 -12.69
C LYS A 195 -4.12 12.77 -12.66
N LEU A 196 -3.59 13.96 -12.44
CA LEU A 196 -2.17 14.18 -12.18
C LEU A 196 -1.93 14.26 -10.67
N LYS A 197 -0.93 13.54 -10.19
CA LYS A 197 -0.46 13.57 -8.81
C LYS A 197 1.03 13.87 -8.78
N ALA A 198 1.49 14.61 -7.78
CA ALA A 198 2.92 14.76 -7.50
C ALA A 198 3.13 15.00 -6.01
N GLN A 199 4.25 14.51 -5.48
CA GLN A 199 4.62 14.73 -4.09
C GLN A 199 6.14 14.80 -3.89
N TYR A 200 6.50 15.43 -2.78
CA TYR A 200 7.83 15.48 -2.22
C TYR A 200 7.77 14.83 -0.83
N ILE A 201 8.72 13.97 -0.53
CA ILE A 201 8.88 13.30 0.75
C ILE A 201 10.30 13.56 1.24
N GLY A 202 10.45 14.32 2.32
CA GLY A 202 11.69 14.44 3.06
C GLY A 202 11.85 13.29 4.04
N ASN A 203 13.07 12.80 4.18
CA ASN A 203 13.44 11.76 5.12
C ASN A 203 14.86 12.04 5.66
N GLY A 204 14.98 13.08 6.48
CA GLY A 204 16.27 13.57 6.95
C GLY A 204 17.07 14.24 5.81
N ASP A 205 18.24 13.70 5.52
CA ASP A 205 19.09 14.19 4.41
C ASP A 205 18.68 13.60 3.06
N ASP A 206 17.91 12.52 3.06
CA ASP A 206 17.34 11.90 1.86
C ASP A 206 16.03 12.55 1.44
N ARG A 207 15.74 12.48 0.15
CA ARG A 207 14.54 13.09 -0.44
C ARG A 207 14.00 12.24 -1.57
N THR A 208 12.67 12.22 -1.70
CA THR A 208 12.01 11.57 -2.82
C THR A 208 11.05 12.55 -3.48
N VAL A 209 11.10 12.60 -4.81
CA VAL A 209 10.15 13.34 -5.64
C VAL A 209 9.42 12.33 -6.52
N GLU A 210 8.11 12.36 -6.47
CA GLU A 210 7.26 11.42 -7.19
C GLU A 210 6.20 12.15 -8.00
N ALA A 211 5.90 11.63 -9.18
CA ALA A 211 4.80 12.12 -10.00
C ALA A 211 4.13 10.97 -10.76
N GLU A 212 2.81 11.03 -10.91
CA GLU A 212 2.00 10.04 -11.61
C GLU A 212 0.86 10.69 -12.35
N PHE A 213 0.52 10.14 -13.50
CA PHE A 213 -0.66 10.48 -14.26
C PHE A 213 -1.52 9.24 -14.49
N ASP A 214 -2.78 9.33 -14.06
CA ASP A 214 -3.82 8.33 -14.30
C ASP A 214 -4.69 8.77 -15.48
N LEU A 215 -4.76 7.96 -16.54
CA LEU A 215 -5.65 8.17 -17.68
C LEU A 215 -6.91 7.32 -17.52
N THR A 216 -8.07 7.97 -17.55
CA THR A 216 -9.39 7.32 -17.42
C THR A 216 -10.38 7.74 -18.51
N ALA A 217 -9.90 8.42 -19.56
CA ALA A 217 -10.72 8.99 -20.62
C ALA A 217 -11.41 7.95 -21.52
N VAL A 218 -10.96 6.69 -21.50
CA VAL A 218 -11.48 5.63 -22.36
C VAL A 218 -12.19 4.59 -21.51
N ASP A 219 -13.45 4.32 -21.83
CA ASP A 219 -14.25 3.35 -21.11
C ASP A 219 -13.58 1.96 -21.09
N GLY A 220 -13.50 1.38 -19.89
CA GLY A 220 -12.86 0.09 -19.67
C GLY A 220 -11.33 0.10 -19.69
N LEU A 221 -10.69 1.19 -20.09
CA LEU A 221 -9.23 1.35 -20.08
C LEU A 221 -8.79 2.24 -18.93
N TYR A 222 -7.87 1.73 -18.14
CA TYR A 222 -7.10 2.50 -17.17
C TYR A 222 -5.63 2.41 -17.53
N VAL A 223 -4.93 3.53 -17.56
CA VAL A 223 -3.47 3.59 -17.73
C VAL A 223 -2.91 4.51 -16.67
N CYS A 224 -1.83 4.11 -16.03
CA CYS A 224 -1.04 4.98 -15.18
C CYS A 224 0.41 5.00 -15.63
N ALA A 225 1.06 6.12 -15.47
CA ALA A 225 2.49 6.27 -15.72
C ALA A 225 3.07 7.28 -14.73
N GLY A 226 4.26 7.00 -14.24
CA GLY A 226 4.88 7.89 -13.27
C GLY A 226 6.36 7.67 -13.11
N VAL A 227 6.94 8.54 -12.32
CA VAL A 227 8.37 8.57 -12.01
C VAL A 227 8.57 8.80 -10.52
N VAL A 228 9.54 8.11 -9.96
CA VAL A 228 10.08 8.32 -8.61
C VAL A 228 11.54 8.67 -8.77
N ALA A 229 11.96 9.78 -8.21
CA ALA A 229 13.37 10.18 -8.15
C ALA A 229 13.79 10.27 -6.67
N ASN A 230 14.71 9.43 -6.29
CA ASN A 230 15.33 9.42 -4.97
C ASN A 230 16.63 10.22 -5.02
N ILE A 231 16.83 11.06 -4.04
CA ILE A 231 18.03 11.89 -3.86
C ILE A 231 18.60 11.49 -2.51
N TRP A 232 19.61 10.66 -2.53
CA TRP A 232 20.28 10.12 -1.36
C TRP A 232 21.50 10.97 -1.02
N ASP A 233 21.75 11.22 0.27
CA ASP A 233 22.97 11.91 0.72
C ASP A 233 24.16 10.95 0.74
N ASP A 234 23.91 9.70 1.20
CA ASP A 234 24.89 8.61 1.23
C ASP A 234 24.37 7.41 0.44
N ALA A 235 24.17 7.57 -0.89
CA ALA A 235 23.69 6.50 -1.76
C ALA A 235 24.67 5.31 -1.78
N LYS A 236 24.12 4.12 -1.65
CA LYS A 236 24.83 2.89 -1.95
C LYS A 236 24.54 2.43 -3.37
N PRO A 237 25.45 1.67 -3.98
CA PRO A 237 25.27 1.20 -5.35
C PRO A 237 23.91 0.51 -5.59
N GLU A 238 23.41 -0.21 -4.59
CA GLU A 238 22.14 -0.93 -4.64
C GLU A 238 20.89 -0.04 -4.40
N ASP A 239 21.07 1.22 -4.06
CA ASP A 239 19.96 2.14 -3.80
C ASP A 239 19.40 2.68 -5.12
N ALA A 240 18.14 2.43 -5.38
CA ALA A 240 17.47 2.93 -6.58
C ALA A 240 17.39 4.46 -6.58
N THR A 241 17.96 5.09 -7.60
CA THR A 241 17.94 6.55 -7.77
C THR A 241 16.71 7.02 -8.54
N THR A 242 16.28 6.25 -9.55
CA THR A 242 15.11 6.62 -10.34
C THR A 242 14.31 5.37 -10.72
N LYS A 243 13.00 5.47 -10.58
CA LYS A 243 12.06 4.46 -11.06
C LYS A 243 11.08 5.10 -12.03
N ILE A 244 10.96 4.54 -13.22
CA ILE A 244 9.93 4.90 -14.22
C ILE A 244 8.99 3.70 -14.31
N ALA A 245 7.69 3.94 -14.10
CA ALA A 245 6.71 2.88 -14.12
C ALA A 245 5.55 3.23 -15.04
N VAL A 246 5.03 2.22 -15.72
CA VAL A 246 3.83 2.30 -16.54
C VAL A 246 2.99 1.06 -16.30
N GLY A 247 1.68 1.25 -16.26
CA GLY A 247 0.77 0.14 -16.18
C GLY A 247 -0.53 0.42 -16.93
N ALA A 248 -1.20 -0.64 -17.36
CA ALA A 248 -2.49 -0.56 -18.04
C ALA A 248 -3.39 -1.72 -17.64
N SER A 249 -4.68 -1.46 -17.53
CA SER A 249 -5.68 -2.52 -17.47
C SER A 249 -6.83 -2.21 -18.40
N TYR A 250 -7.39 -3.26 -19.01
CA TYR A 250 -8.50 -3.13 -19.97
C TYR A 250 -9.59 -4.17 -19.68
N GLN A 251 -10.81 -3.69 -19.49
CA GLN A 251 -12.00 -4.52 -19.43
C GLN A 251 -12.44 -4.86 -20.85
N ILE A 252 -12.09 -6.04 -21.34
CA ILE A 252 -12.37 -6.49 -22.72
C ILE A 252 -13.87 -6.71 -22.91
N ASN A 253 -14.52 -7.29 -21.89
CA ASN A 253 -15.96 -7.51 -21.81
C ASN A 253 -16.36 -7.74 -20.34
N ASP A 254 -17.63 -7.97 -20.08
CA ASP A 254 -18.14 -8.13 -18.70
C ASP A 254 -17.45 -9.23 -17.90
N ALA A 255 -16.84 -10.21 -18.57
CA ALA A 255 -16.19 -11.34 -17.91
C ALA A 255 -14.66 -11.25 -17.88
N LEU A 256 -14.02 -10.51 -18.79
CA LEU A 256 -12.58 -10.57 -18.97
C LEU A 256 -11.92 -9.20 -18.81
N LYS A 257 -11.03 -9.11 -17.83
CA LYS A 257 -10.11 -7.98 -17.63
C LYS A 257 -8.67 -8.47 -17.78
N VAL A 258 -7.86 -7.71 -18.47
CA VAL A 258 -6.42 -7.95 -18.62
C VAL A 258 -5.65 -6.75 -18.07
N SER A 259 -4.43 -7.00 -17.60
CA SER A 259 -3.54 -5.95 -17.13
C SER A 259 -2.10 -6.26 -17.50
N ALA A 260 -1.30 -5.21 -17.65
CA ALA A 260 0.13 -5.30 -17.86
C ALA A 260 0.82 -4.12 -17.17
N SER A 261 2.05 -4.31 -16.73
CA SER A 261 2.88 -3.23 -16.21
C SER A 261 4.34 -3.41 -16.62
N GLY A 262 5.09 -2.31 -16.52
CA GLY A 262 6.52 -2.29 -16.68
C GLY A 262 7.14 -1.26 -15.75
N VAL A 263 8.27 -1.60 -15.15
CA VAL A 263 9.07 -0.71 -14.32
C VAL A 263 10.51 -0.76 -14.84
N TYR A 264 11.12 0.39 -14.99
CA TYR A 264 12.55 0.53 -15.22
C TYR A 264 13.16 1.21 -14.00
N GLN A 265 14.03 0.51 -13.30
CA GLN A 265 14.62 0.97 -12.05
C GLN A 265 16.11 1.19 -12.25
N MET A 266 16.54 2.43 -12.07
CA MET A 266 17.94 2.86 -12.22
C MET A 266 18.60 2.98 -10.86
N TYR A 267 19.87 2.71 -10.83
CA TYR A 267 20.75 2.82 -9.68
C TYR A 267 21.90 3.78 -10.01
N ASP A 268 22.75 4.14 -9.06
CA ASP A 268 23.79 5.15 -9.28
C ASP A 268 25.03 4.52 -9.96
N ASP A 269 25.54 3.43 -9.41
CA ASP A 269 26.79 2.81 -9.85
C ASP A 269 26.58 1.40 -10.45
N VAL A 270 25.34 1.05 -10.75
CA VAL A 270 25.00 -0.32 -11.13
C VAL A 270 23.92 -0.36 -12.20
N ASP A 271 23.84 -1.47 -12.91
CA ASP A 271 22.93 -1.61 -14.02
C ASP A 271 21.44 -1.63 -13.59
N ALA A 272 20.60 -1.17 -14.48
CA ALA A 272 19.19 -1.04 -14.23
C ALA A 272 18.48 -2.40 -14.17
N ASP A 273 17.39 -2.45 -13.41
CA ASP A 273 16.44 -3.57 -13.42
C ASP A 273 15.24 -3.24 -14.30
N ILE A 274 14.76 -4.24 -15.02
CA ILE A 274 13.48 -4.19 -15.73
C ILE A 274 12.51 -5.13 -15.04
N VAL A 275 11.38 -4.59 -14.62
CA VAL A 275 10.27 -5.40 -14.11
C VAL A 275 9.14 -5.36 -15.11
N VAL A 276 8.62 -6.52 -15.46
CA VAL A 276 7.44 -6.64 -16.32
C VAL A 276 6.41 -7.56 -15.70
N GLY A 277 5.15 -7.30 -15.97
CA GLY A 277 4.11 -8.12 -15.46
C GLY A 277 2.85 -8.12 -16.33
N ALA A 278 2.06 -9.19 -16.19
CA ALA A 278 0.78 -9.34 -16.84
C ALA A 278 -0.20 -10.09 -15.91
N GLY A 279 -1.47 -9.71 -15.99
CA GLY A 279 -2.51 -10.31 -15.18
C GLY A 279 -3.81 -10.49 -15.96
N VAL A 280 -4.61 -11.46 -15.52
CA VAL A 280 -5.93 -11.77 -16.08
C VAL A 280 -6.89 -12.00 -14.92
N ASP A 281 -8.07 -11.38 -15.02
CA ASP A 281 -9.24 -11.65 -14.18
C ASP A 281 -10.37 -12.11 -15.10
N TYR A 282 -10.92 -13.29 -14.84
CA TYR A 282 -12.00 -13.88 -15.63
C TYR A 282 -13.18 -14.32 -14.76
N ALA A 283 -14.32 -13.71 -14.97
CA ALA A 283 -15.56 -14.09 -14.29
C ALA A 283 -16.08 -15.44 -14.85
N LEU A 284 -15.98 -16.50 -14.06
CA LEU A 284 -16.47 -17.84 -14.41
C LEU A 284 -17.98 -17.94 -14.22
N ALA A 285 -18.51 -17.31 -13.16
CA ALA A 285 -19.90 -17.27 -12.77
C ALA A 285 -20.14 -16.09 -11.83
N ASP A 286 -21.39 -15.87 -11.43
CA ASP A 286 -21.73 -14.81 -10.48
C ASP A 286 -20.92 -14.93 -9.17
N GLY A 287 -20.08 -13.91 -8.93
CA GLY A 287 -19.16 -13.83 -7.80
C GLY A 287 -18.05 -14.88 -7.76
N LEU A 288 -17.82 -15.65 -8.83
CA LEU A 288 -16.72 -16.60 -8.94
C LEU A 288 -15.78 -16.17 -10.06
N ASN A 289 -14.52 -15.88 -9.73
CA ASN A 289 -13.51 -15.42 -10.66
C ASN A 289 -12.31 -16.36 -10.70
N ALA A 290 -11.77 -16.61 -11.90
CA ALA A 290 -10.42 -17.09 -12.08
C ALA A 290 -9.46 -15.90 -12.19
N VAL A 291 -8.29 -16.02 -11.58
CA VAL A 291 -7.27 -14.98 -11.57
C VAL A 291 -5.91 -15.60 -11.91
N ALA A 292 -5.13 -14.91 -12.71
CA ALA A 292 -3.76 -15.30 -13.01
C ALA A 292 -2.89 -14.05 -13.09
N ASP A 293 -1.62 -14.22 -12.74
CA ASP A 293 -0.65 -13.13 -12.68
C ASP A 293 0.74 -13.69 -12.89
N VAL A 294 1.59 -13.00 -13.63
CA VAL A 294 3.00 -13.32 -13.82
C VAL A 294 3.81 -12.03 -13.80
N ARG A 295 4.96 -12.06 -13.16
CA ARG A 295 5.90 -10.96 -13.07
C ARG A 295 7.30 -11.47 -13.22
N ALA A 296 8.17 -10.65 -13.80
CA ALA A 296 9.58 -10.95 -13.93
C ALA A 296 10.41 -9.71 -13.57
N LEU A 297 11.41 -9.90 -12.72
CA LEU A 297 12.52 -8.98 -12.49
C LEU A 297 13.66 -9.45 -13.36
N ILE A 298 14.17 -8.59 -14.21
CA ILE A 298 15.19 -8.89 -15.19
C ILE A 298 16.33 -7.88 -14.99
N PRO A 299 17.46 -8.28 -14.37
CA PRO A 299 18.67 -7.47 -14.36
C PRO A 299 19.15 -7.22 -15.79
N THR A 300 19.62 -6.02 -16.12
CA THR A 300 20.01 -5.68 -17.51
C THR A 300 21.41 -6.14 -17.88
N GLU A 301 22.28 -6.38 -16.92
CA GLU A 301 23.59 -7.03 -17.11
C GLU A 301 23.92 -8.03 -16.00
N ASP A 302 24.96 -8.84 -16.22
CA ASP A 302 25.50 -9.77 -15.21
C ASP A 302 26.12 -8.95 -14.06
N TYR A 303 25.30 -8.71 -13.09
CA TYR A 303 25.66 -7.99 -11.90
C TYR A 303 26.46 -8.91 -11.01
N ASP A 304 27.78 -8.64 -10.89
CA ASP A 304 28.69 -9.39 -10.02
C ASP A 304 27.98 -10.59 -9.33
N ASP A 305 28.33 -11.77 -9.61
CA ASP A 305 27.82 -13.10 -9.18
C ASP A 305 26.67 -13.18 -8.12
N GLU A 306 26.22 -12.03 -7.60
CA GLU A 306 25.22 -11.92 -6.52
C GLU A 306 23.78 -11.61 -6.98
N ARG A 307 23.55 -11.06 -8.19
CA ARG A 307 22.18 -10.73 -8.65
C ARG A 307 21.52 -11.82 -9.51
N GLY A 308 22.27 -12.77 -9.96
CA GLY A 308 21.76 -14.01 -10.53
C GLY A 308 20.84 -13.88 -11.75
N ASP A 309 20.20 -14.97 -12.06
CA ASP A 309 19.21 -15.13 -13.15
C ASP A 309 17.91 -14.32 -12.90
N PRO A 310 17.15 -13.98 -13.95
CA PRO A 310 15.87 -13.33 -13.80
C PRO A 310 14.93 -14.05 -12.82
N THR A 311 14.36 -13.31 -11.88
CA THR A 311 13.34 -13.82 -10.97
C THR A 311 11.97 -13.75 -11.62
N VAL A 312 11.27 -14.89 -11.67
CA VAL A 312 9.90 -14.97 -12.17
C VAL A 312 8.97 -15.42 -11.05
N SER A 313 7.95 -14.64 -10.78
CA SER A 313 6.86 -15.00 -9.89
C SER A 313 5.54 -15.13 -10.66
N PHE A 314 4.72 -16.11 -10.30
CA PHE A 314 3.43 -16.28 -10.92
C PHE A 314 2.38 -16.80 -9.94
N MET A 315 1.13 -16.58 -10.28
CA MET A 315 -0.01 -17.05 -9.51
C MET A 315 -1.15 -17.45 -10.46
N VAL A 316 -1.83 -18.53 -10.10
CA VAL A 316 -3.12 -18.90 -10.70
C VAL A 316 -4.07 -19.37 -9.60
N GLY A 317 -5.30 -18.87 -9.63
CA GLY A 317 -6.25 -19.20 -8.57
C GLY A 317 -7.70 -18.90 -8.92
N ILE A 318 -8.54 -19.18 -7.97
CA ILE A 318 -9.97 -18.86 -8.01
C ILE A 318 -10.35 -18.05 -6.76
N GLN A 319 -11.27 -17.13 -6.94
CA GLN A 319 -11.81 -16.29 -5.90
C GLN A 319 -13.32 -16.29 -5.95
N LYS A 320 -13.97 -16.51 -4.80
CA LYS A 320 -15.43 -16.44 -4.64
C LYS A 320 -15.79 -15.29 -3.73
N ASN A 321 -16.63 -14.38 -4.22
CA ASN A 321 -17.27 -13.38 -3.38
C ASN A 321 -18.29 -14.08 -2.47
N VAL A 322 -18.15 -13.89 -1.16
CA VAL A 322 -19.03 -14.48 -0.13
C VAL A 322 -20.05 -13.46 0.38
N SER A 323 -19.78 -12.19 0.14
CA SER A 323 -20.67 -11.05 0.40
C SER A 323 -20.32 -9.92 -0.56
N SER A 324 -21.09 -8.82 -0.52
CA SER A 324 -20.75 -7.58 -1.24
C SER A 324 -19.38 -7.02 -0.86
N ASN A 325 -18.94 -7.30 0.36
CA ASN A 325 -17.73 -6.71 0.95
C ASN A 325 -16.70 -7.77 1.37
N GLY A 326 -16.75 -8.98 0.78
CA GLY A 326 -15.81 -10.00 1.18
C GLY A 326 -15.68 -11.15 0.19
N TYR A 327 -14.52 -11.78 0.19
CA TYR A 327 -14.24 -12.93 -0.64
C TYR A 327 -13.39 -13.98 0.10
N ILE A 328 -13.43 -15.19 -0.42
CA ILE A 328 -12.46 -16.26 -0.16
C ILE A 328 -11.85 -16.69 -1.47
N GLY A 329 -10.56 -17.00 -1.47
CA GLY A 329 -9.85 -17.50 -2.65
C GLY A 329 -8.82 -18.55 -2.30
N VAL A 330 -8.43 -19.33 -3.29
CA VAL A 330 -7.32 -20.26 -3.23
C VAL A 330 -6.51 -20.16 -4.51
N ALA A 331 -5.19 -20.20 -4.39
CA ALA A 331 -4.29 -20.09 -5.53
C ALA A 331 -3.13 -21.09 -5.40
N PHE A 332 -2.41 -21.26 -6.49
CA PHE A 332 -1.05 -21.75 -6.52
C PHE A 332 -0.13 -20.57 -6.87
N GLN A 333 0.91 -20.39 -6.10
CA GLN A 333 1.97 -19.41 -6.33
C GLN A 333 3.29 -20.12 -6.53
N GLY A 334 4.12 -19.58 -7.42
CA GLY A 334 5.47 -20.06 -7.65
C GLY A 334 6.44 -18.91 -7.89
N VAL A 335 7.69 -19.08 -7.49
CA VAL A 335 8.77 -18.12 -7.72
C VAL A 335 10.09 -18.85 -7.99
N THR A 336 10.90 -18.29 -8.89
CA THR A 336 12.23 -18.81 -9.24
C THR A 336 13.33 -17.91 -8.65
N ASN A 337 14.55 -18.42 -8.62
CA ASN A 337 15.80 -17.67 -8.44
C ASN A 337 15.76 -16.66 -7.28
N GLY A 338 15.72 -17.17 -6.05
CA GLY A 338 15.83 -16.35 -4.83
C GLY A 338 14.64 -15.47 -4.51
N GLY A 339 13.57 -15.49 -5.32
CA GLY A 339 12.38 -14.69 -5.05
C GLY A 339 11.60 -15.14 -3.82
N SER A 340 10.83 -14.24 -3.23
CA SER A 340 9.93 -14.53 -2.12
C SER A 340 8.46 -14.43 -2.53
N PHE A 341 7.58 -15.01 -1.72
CA PHE A 341 6.12 -14.87 -1.89
C PHE A 341 5.61 -13.61 -1.21
N SER A 342 4.40 -13.18 -1.60
CA SER A 342 3.71 -12.07 -0.94
C SER A 342 3.53 -12.26 0.57
N ASN A 343 3.67 -13.45 1.07
CA ASN A 343 3.55 -13.79 2.48
C ASN A 343 4.87 -14.21 3.14
N ASP A 344 6.01 -14.12 2.42
CA ASP A 344 7.35 -14.49 2.90
C ASP A 344 7.39 -15.84 3.66
N ALA A 345 6.53 -16.77 3.24
CA ALA A 345 6.36 -18.02 3.98
C ALA A 345 7.61 -18.91 3.92
N VAL A 346 8.30 -18.86 2.80
CA VAL A 346 9.62 -19.46 2.59
C VAL A 346 10.38 -18.54 1.64
N ASP A 347 11.65 -18.35 1.93
CA ASP A 347 12.55 -17.66 1.02
C ASP A 347 12.93 -18.60 -0.12
N GLY A 348 12.89 -18.11 -1.35
CA GLY A 348 13.50 -18.79 -2.48
C GLY A 348 15.01 -18.86 -2.26
N THR A 349 15.64 -19.94 -2.71
CA THR A 349 17.09 -20.00 -2.83
C THR A 349 17.50 -19.81 -4.27
N GLU A 350 18.74 -19.43 -4.56
CA GLU A 350 19.23 -19.17 -5.92
C GLU A 350 18.96 -20.33 -6.89
N ASP A 351 18.99 -21.55 -6.41
CA ASP A 351 18.85 -22.78 -7.21
C ASP A 351 17.47 -23.45 -7.11
N ASN A 352 16.59 -22.97 -6.23
CA ASN A 352 15.36 -23.69 -5.90
C ASN A 352 14.10 -22.92 -6.27
N PHE A 353 13.19 -23.62 -6.93
CA PHE A 353 11.83 -23.17 -7.12
C PHE A 353 11.06 -23.22 -5.80
N ALA A 354 10.57 -22.05 -5.36
CA ALA A 354 9.69 -21.98 -4.22
C ALA A 354 8.22 -21.90 -4.66
N TRP A 355 7.32 -22.49 -3.88
CA TRP A 355 5.89 -22.49 -4.17
C TRP A 355 5.02 -22.50 -2.92
N ALA A 356 3.80 -22.03 -3.05
CA ALA A 356 2.81 -22.07 -1.99
C ALA A 356 1.40 -22.30 -2.53
N ILE A 357 0.51 -22.79 -1.67
CA ILE A 357 -0.94 -22.85 -1.91
C ILE A 357 -1.61 -21.93 -0.90
N PRO A 358 -1.71 -20.61 -1.16
CA PRO A 358 -2.38 -19.69 -0.28
C PRO A 358 -3.89 -19.81 -0.35
N VAL A 359 -4.51 -19.63 0.81
CA VAL A 359 -5.95 -19.38 0.97
C VAL A 359 -6.12 -17.97 1.50
N ALA A 360 -6.76 -17.12 0.72
CA ALA A 360 -7.02 -15.72 1.07
C ALA A 360 -8.45 -15.54 1.55
N VAL A 361 -8.62 -14.80 2.63
CA VAL A 361 -9.91 -14.33 3.12
C VAL A 361 -9.83 -12.84 3.35
N SER A 362 -10.76 -12.09 2.78
CA SER A 362 -10.86 -10.65 2.99
C SER A 362 -12.33 -10.27 3.20
N VAL A 363 -12.62 -9.54 4.28
CA VAL A 363 -13.95 -9.06 4.61
C VAL A 363 -13.84 -7.64 5.14
N TYR A 364 -14.77 -6.79 4.72
CA TYR A 364 -14.87 -5.39 5.15
C TYR A 364 -16.27 -5.11 5.71
N PHE A 365 -16.34 -4.28 6.73
CA PHE A 365 -17.57 -3.84 7.38
C PHE A 365 -17.64 -2.32 7.47
#